data_7bc86430189ff4f35b1afe111567a995
#
_entry.id   7bc86430189ff4f35b1afe111567a995
#
_cell.length_a   1.000
_cell.length_b   1.000
_cell.length_c   1.000
_cell.angle_alpha   90.00
_cell.angle_beta   90.00
_cell.angle_gamma   90.00
#
_symmetry.space_group_name_H-M   'P 1'
#
loop_
_entity.id
_entity.type
_entity.pdbx_description
1 polymer ?
#
loop_
_entity_poly.entity_id
_entity_poly.type
_entity_poly.pdbx_seq_one_letter_code
_entity_poly.pdbx_strand_id
1 'polypeptide(L)'
;KIAPGINRRFSAEKWDCIPAEVWREERTRAIDNVDRSAKFQGIGFDIDDSAVALTLDNAHKAGIKSRMKIEQADISKFRQPDNSIVICNPPYGERLLEIREAEKIYRQMGHVFGKGSGQSSYFTA
;
A
#
# COMPACT_ATOMS: atom_id res chain seq x y z
N LYS A 1 10.52 10.75 2.16
CA LYS A 1 9.21 10.93 1.52
C LYS A 1 9.43 11.07 0.01
N ILE A 2 8.65 10.37 -0.81
CA ILE A 2 8.76 10.40 -2.28
C ILE A 2 7.34 10.60 -2.82
N ALA A 3 7.16 11.52 -3.77
CA ALA A 3 5.86 11.73 -4.40
C ALA A 3 5.47 10.50 -5.22
N PRO A 4 4.25 9.93 -5.04
CA PRO A 4 3.86 8.66 -5.68
C PRO A 4 3.87 8.71 -7.21
N GLY A 5 3.65 9.89 -7.79
CA GLY A 5 3.60 10.08 -9.25
C GLY A 5 4.91 10.50 -9.90
N ILE A 6 6.03 10.58 -9.17
CA ILE A 6 7.28 11.21 -9.63
C ILE A 6 7.82 10.61 -10.94
N ASN A 7 7.65 9.29 -11.13
CA ASN A 7 8.11 8.56 -12.31
C ASN A 7 6.98 8.21 -13.30
N ARG A 8 5.75 8.72 -13.07
CA ARG A 8 4.61 8.44 -13.94
C ARG A 8 4.39 9.56 -14.95
N ARG A 9 3.86 9.19 -16.10
CA ARG A 9 3.20 10.12 -17.02
C ARG A 9 1.71 10.10 -16.74
N PHE A 10 1.10 11.28 -16.72
CA PHE A 10 -0.33 11.46 -16.51
C PHE A 10 -1.01 11.77 -17.82
N SER A 11 -2.22 11.27 -18.05
CA SER A 11 -3.00 11.60 -19.24
C SER A 11 -3.26 13.10 -19.35
N ALA A 12 -3.36 13.79 -18.21
CA ALA A 12 -3.53 15.24 -18.15
C ALA A 12 -2.33 16.04 -18.70
N GLU A 13 -1.16 15.44 -18.86
CA GLU A 13 -0.01 16.09 -19.53
C GLU A 13 -0.27 16.38 -21.02
N LYS A 14 -1.32 15.76 -21.59
CA LYS A 14 -1.75 15.97 -22.98
C LYS A 14 -2.85 17.03 -23.12
N TRP A 15 -3.27 17.65 -22.03
CA TRP A 15 -4.33 18.66 -22.05
C TRP A 15 -3.73 20.02 -22.40
N ASP A 16 -4.26 20.64 -23.45
CA ASP A 16 -3.77 21.92 -23.97
C ASP A 16 -3.94 23.09 -22.97
N CYS A 17 -4.84 22.95 -21.99
CA CYS A 17 -5.08 23.94 -20.95
C CYS A 17 -3.99 23.99 -19.86
N ILE A 18 -3.06 23.03 -19.82
CA ILE A 18 -1.96 22.99 -18.86
C ILE A 18 -0.65 23.06 -19.61
N PRO A 19 0.09 24.17 -19.52
CA PRO A 19 1.39 24.31 -20.16
C PRO A 19 2.38 23.22 -19.75
N ALA A 20 3.20 22.74 -20.68
CA ALA A 20 4.20 21.70 -20.39
C ALA A 20 5.24 22.13 -19.33
N GLU A 21 5.48 23.45 -19.24
CA GLU A 21 6.32 24.05 -18.20
C GLU A 21 5.85 23.68 -16.79
N VAL A 22 4.55 23.77 -16.52
CA VAL A 22 3.97 23.48 -15.21
C VAL A 22 4.29 22.05 -14.78
N TRP A 23 4.17 21.09 -15.69
CA TRP A 23 4.51 19.69 -15.42
C TRP A 23 5.99 19.50 -15.11
N ARG A 24 6.85 20.19 -15.83
CA ARG A 24 8.31 20.14 -15.63
C ARG A 24 8.71 20.74 -14.29
N GLU A 25 8.18 21.90 -13.93
CA GLU A 25 8.42 22.58 -12.67
C GLU A 25 7.95 21.74 -11.48
N GLU A 26 6.73 21.18 -11.57
CA GLU A 26 6.18 20.34 -10.51
C GLU A 26 6.98 19.04 -10.33
N ARG A 27 7.48 18.44 -11.40
CA ARG A 27 8.37 17.28 -11.30
C ARG A 27 9.71 17.64 -10.65
N THR A 28 10.29 18.75 -11.03
CA THR A 28 11.54 19.24 -10.41
C THR A 28 11.31 19.47 -8.92
N ARG A 29 10.25 20.20 -8.57
CA ARG A 29 9.87 20.43 -7.17
C ARG A 29 9.64 19.13 -6.39
N ALA A 30 9.01 18.15 -6.99
CA ALA A 30 8.80 16.84 -6.37
C ALA A 30 10.12 16.08 -6.15
N ILE A 31 11.07 16.20 -7.06
CA ILE A 31 12.42 15.60 -6.96
C ILE A 31 13.20 16.27 -5.83
N ASP A 32 13.20 17.59 -5.80
CA ASP A 32 13.94 18.40 -4.79
C ASP A 32 13.41 18.16 -3.37
N ASN A 33 12.11 17.86 -3.25
CA ASN A 33 11.45 17.54 -1.98
C ASN A 33 11.58 16.08 -1.55
N VAL A 34 12.35 15.25 -2.23
CA VAL A 34 12.57 13.86 -1.84
C VAL A 34 13.32 13.79 -0.51
N ASP A 35 12.62 13.36 0.53
CA ASP A 35 13.21 13.11 1.84
C ASP A 35 13.55 11.62 2.00
N ARG A 36 14.83 11.31 1.91
CA ARG A 36 15.39 9.96 2.11
C ARG A 36 15.70 9.65 3.56
N SER A 37 15.65 10.63 4.44
CA SER A 37 15.92 10.46 5.88
C SER A 37 14.71 9.97 6.66
N ALA A 38 13.50 10.08 6.09
CA ALA A 38 12.27 9.66 6.73
C ALA A 38 12.34 8.20 7.21
N LYS A 39 12.17 8.00 8.50
CA LYS A 39 12.12 6.67 9.12
C LYS A 39 10.74 6.08 8.86
N PHE A 40 10.70 5.07 7.99
CA PHE A 40 9.49 4.33 7.66
C PHE A 40 9.85 2.87 7.42
N GLN A 41 9.05 1.97 7.91
CA GLN A 41 9.10 0.55 7.60
C GLN A 41 7.70 0.08 7.23
N GLY A 42 7.54 -0.44 6.03
CA GLY A 42 6.31 -1.07 5.58
C GLY A 42 6.41 -2.59 5.75
N ILE A 43 5.36 -3.19 6.27
CA ILE A 43 5.20 -4.64 6.35
C ILE A 43 3.93 -4.98 5.61
N GLY A 44 4.01 -5.89 4.65
CA GLY A 44 2.86 -6.31 3.86
C GLY A 44 2.75 -7.82 3.81
N PHE A 45 1.52 -8.30 3.74
CA PHE A 45 1.20 -9.70 3.61
C PHE A 45 0.14 -9.90 2.54
N ASP A 46 0.27 -10.96 1.79
CA ASP A 46 -0.76 -11.46 0.91
C ASP A 46 -0.77 -13.00 0.97
N ILE A 47 -1.91 -13.61 0.71
CA ILE A 47 -2.02 -15.07 0.63
C ILE A 47 -1.52 -15.59 -0.73
N ASP A 48 -1.59 -14.74 -1.76
CA ASP A 48 -1.15 -15.03 -3.11
C ASP A 48 0.33 -14.65 -3.29
N ASP A 49 1.18 -15.62 -3.62
CA ASP A 49 2.60 -15.42 -3.87
C ASP A 49 2.88 -14.54 -5.09
N SER A 50 2.00 -14.56 -6.09
CA SER A 50 2.11 -13.70 -7.27
C SER A 50 1.86 -12.22 -6.90
N ALA A 51 0.92 -11.95 -6.00
CA ALA A 51 0.69 -10.62 -5.46
C ALA A 51 1.88 -10.13 -4.62
N VAL A 52 2.49 -11.02 -3.83
CA VAL A 52 3.74 -10.75 -3.09
C VAL A 52 4.87 -10.38 -4.04
N ALA A 53 5.09 -11.17 -5.10
CA ALA A 53 6.14 -10.91 -6.09
C ALA A 53 5.92 -9.57 -6.81
N LEU A 54 4.69 -9.28 -7.23
CA LEU A 54 4.31 -8.00 -7.86
C LEU A 54 4.55 -6.82 -6.93
N THR A 55 4.20 -6.96 -5.66
CA THR A 55 4.41 -5.92 -4.64
C THR A 55 5.90 -5.63 -4.43
N LEU A 56 6.73 -6.67 -4.38
CA LEU A 56 8.19 -6.51 -4.28
C LEU A 56 8.79 -5.82 -5.51
N ASP A 57 8.32 -6.16 -6.72
CA ASP A 57 8.74 -5.50 -7.95
C ASP A 57 8.34 -4.02 -7.97
N ASN A 58 7.11 -3.72 -7.58
CA ASN A 58 6.63 -2.34 -7.45
C ASN A 58 7.40 -1.54 -6.40
N ALA A 59 7.71 -2.15 -5.25
CA ALA A 59 8.54 -1.52 -4.22
C ALA A 59 9.97 -1.24 -4.73
N HIS A 60 10.52 -2.13 -5.56
CA HIS A 60 11.80 -1.91 -6.23
C HIS A 60 11.75 -0.73 -7.19
N LYS A 61 10.76 -0.70 -8.09
CA LYS A 61 10.55 0.39 -9.05
C LYS A 61 10.33 1.75 -8.36
N ALA A 62 9.67 1.73 -7.21
CA ALA A 62 9.47 2.92 -6.37
C ALA A 62 10.71 3.34 -5.56
N GLY A 63 11.78 2.54 -5.57
CA GLY A 63 13.00 2.82 -4.81
C GLY A 63 12.85 2.68 -3.29
N ILE A 64 11.86 1.91 -2.83
CA ILE A 64 11.54 1.72 -1.41
C ILE A 64 11.72 0.27 -0.93
N LYS A 65 12.21 -0.63 -1.76
CA LYS A 65 12.34 -2.06 -1.45
C LYS A 65 13.06 -2.33 -0.12
N SER A 66 14.11 -1.58 0.17
CA SER A 66 14.88 -1.73 1.42
C SER A 66 14.11 -1.34 2.69
N ARG A 67 12.95 -0.69 2.53
CA ARG A 67 12.07 -0.25 3.62
C ARG A 67 10.79 -1.09 3.72
N MET A 68 10.68 -2.11 2.87
CA MET A 68 9.50 -2.97 2.79
C MET A 68 9.88 -4.41 3.13
N LYS A 69 9.11 -5.03 4.00
CA LYS A 69 9.13 -6.46 4.28
C LYS A 69 7.81 -7.04 3.79
N ILE A 70 7.84 -7.79 2.70
CA ILE A 70 6.64 -8.35 2.08
C ILE A 70 6.76 -9.87 2.15
N GLU A 71 5.75 -10.53 2.70
CA GLU A 71 5.74 -11.97 2.94
C GLU A 71 4.41 -12.59 2.54
N GLN A 72 4.45 -13.83 2.09
CA GLN A 72 3.22 -14.61 1.89
C GLN A 72 2.72 -15.10 3.24
N ALA A 73 1.50 -14.69 3.61
CA ALA A 73 0.87 -15.17 4.83
C ALA A 73 -0.65 -15.02 4.79
N ASP A 74 -1.32 -15.95 5.45
CA ASP A 74 -2.75 -15.86 5.75
C ASP A 74 -3.01 -14.85 6.87
N ILE A 75 -4.16 -14.16 6.81
CA ILE A 75 -4.55 -13.15 7.79
C ILE A 75 -4.57 -13.68 9.23
N SER A 76 -4.83 -14.96 9.45
CA SER A 76 -4.82 -15.57 10.78
C SER A 76 -3.44 -15.52 11.46
N LYS A 77 -2.38 -15.41 10.68
CA LYS A 77 -0.99 -15.30 11.14
C LYS A 77 -0.56 -13.85 11.41
N PHE A 78 -1.38 -12.89 11.00
CA PHE A 78 -1.06 -11.47 11.19
C PHE A 78 -0.86 -11.14 12.68
N ARG A 79 0.15 -10.34 12.95
CA ARG A 79 0.42 -9.74 14.27
C ARG A 79 0.75 -8.28 14.03
N GLN A 80 -0.09 -7.41 14.57
CA GLN A 80 0.12 -5.97 14.44
C GLN A 80 1.37 -5.55 15.21
N PRO A 81 2.36 -4.91 14.54
CA PRO A 81 3.50 -4.32 15.24
C PRO A 81 3.05 -3.15 16.12
N ASP A 82 3.75 -2.91 17.21
CA ASP A 82 3.53 -1.75 18.06
C ASP A 82 3.74 -0.44 17.27
N ASN A 83 2.96 0.59 17.61
CA ASN A 83 3.03 1.90 16.96
C ASN A 83 2.88 1.84 15.43
N SER A 84 2.02 0.96 14.93
CA SER A 84 1.76 0.79 13.49
C SER A 84 0.33 1.14 13.12
N ILE A 85 0.14 1.48 11.85
CA ILE A 85 -1.18 1.63 11.22
C ILE A 85 -1.40 0.45 10.29
N VAL A 86 -2.55 -0.19 10.41
CA VAL A 86 -2.97 -1.29 9.53
C VAL A 86 -3.85 -0.74 8.42
N ILE A 87 -3.50 -1.04 7.18
CA ILE A 87 -4.29 -0.72 5.99
C ILE A 87 -4.52 -2.04 5.26
N CYS A 88 -5.76 -2.36 4.96
CA CYS A 88 -6.11 -3.56 4.20
C CYS A 88 -7.34 -3.34 3.32
N ASN A 89 -7.41 -4.12 2.26
CA ASN A 89 -8.53 -4.17 1.34
C ASN A 89 -9.01 -5.62 1.23
N PRO A 90 -9.87 -6.06 2.17
CA PRO A 90 -10.36 -7.43 2.19
C PRO A 90 -11.35 -7.69 1.03
N PRO A 91 -11.55 -8.95 0.64
CA PRO A 91 -12.56 -9.30 -0.35
C PRO A 91 -13.97 -9.02 0.20
N TYR A 92 -14.83 -8.46 -0.64
CA TYR A 92 -16.21 -8.08 -0.23
C TYR A 92 -17.27 -9.15 -0.56
N GLY A 93 -16.89 -10.27 -1.17
CA GLY A 93 -17.79 -11.36 -1.52
C GLY A 93 -18.56 -11.20 -2.85
N GLU A 94 -18.38 -10.09 -3.59
CA GLU A 94 -19.15 -9.85 -4.82
C GLU A 94 -18.47 -10.37 -6.09
N ARG A 95 -17.15 -10.58 -6.10
CA ARG A 95 -16.40 -10.96 -7.32
C ARG A 95 -15.39 -12.09 -7.14
N LEU A 96 -14.82 -12.27 -5.95
CA LEU A 96 -13.69 -13.18 -5.72
C LEU A 96 -14.01 -14.33 -4.78
N LEU A 97 -14.91 -14.14 -3.81
CA LEU A 97 -15.29 -15.14 -2.81
C LEU A 97 -16.79 -15.14 -2.59
N GLU A 98 -17.34 -16.28 -2.24
CA GLU A 98 -18.71 -16.33 -1.74
C GLU A 98 -18.85 -15.56 -0.43
N ILE A 99 -20.03 -14.98 -0.17
CA ILE A 99 -20.33 -14.19 1.03
C ILE A 99 -19.88 -14.87 2.32
N ARG A 100 -20.14 -16.18 2.45
CA ARG A 100 -19.74 -16.97 3.65
C ARG A 100 -18.23 -17.03 3.86
N GLU A 101 -17.44 -17.04 2.80
CA GLU A 101 -15.98 -17.04 2.89
C GLU A 101 -15.45 -15.67 3.26
N ALA A 102 -16.01 -14.61 2.69
CA ALA A 102 -15.72 -13.23 3.09
C ALA A 102 -16.03 -13.02 4.58
N GLU A 103 -17.20 -13.46 5.07
CA GLU A 103 -17.55 -13.39 6.50
C GLU A 103 -16.54 -14.10 7.41
N LYS A 104 -15.99 -15.23 7.01
CA LYS A 104 -14.95 -15.92 7.79
C LYS A 104 -13.69 -15.07 7.89
N ILE A 105 -13.26 -14.45 6.78
CA ILE A 105 -12.11 -13.56 6.75
C ILE A 105 -12.35 -12.37 7.67
N TYR A 106 -13.51 -11.71 7.60
CA TYR A 106 -13.84 -10.59 8.47
C TYR A 106 -13.84 -10.96 9.97
N ARG A 107 -14.34 -12.14 10.32
CA ARG A 107 -14.25 -12.64 11.71
C ARG A 107 -12.80 -12.86 12.16
N GLN A 108 -11.96 -13.43 11.30
CA GLN A 108 -10.54 -13.59 11.58
C GLN A 108 -9.83 -12.26 11.74
N MET A 109 -10.12 -11.28 10.86
CA MET A 109 -9.60 -9.91 10.97
C MET A 109 -9.98 -9.27 12.30
N GLY A 110 -11.25 -9.34 12.69
CA GLY A 110 -11.71 -8.84 13.99
C GLY A 110 -10.96 -9.47 15.17
N HIS A 111 -10.67 -10.77 15.07
CA HIS A 111 -9.94 -11.48 16.11
C HIS A 111 -8.45 -11.11 16.20
N VAL A 112 -7.78 -10.91 15.05
CA VAL A 112 -6.35 -10.58 15.04
C VAL A 112 -6.09 -9.10 15.32
N PHE A 113 -6.98 -8.20 14.87
CA PHE A 113 -6.86 -6.77 15.11
C PHE A 113 -7.28 -6.36 16.52
N GLY A 114 -8.26 -7.05 17.11
CA GLY A 114 -8.70 -6.81 18.49
C GLY A 114 -7.66 -7.13 19.55
N LYS A 115 -6.57 -7.80 19.19
CA LYS A 115 -5.45 -8.11 20.11
C LYS A 115 -4.31 -7.08 20.05
N GLY A 116 -4.41 -6.09 19.18
CA GLY A 116 -3.41 -5.04 19.05
C GLY A 116 -3.52 -3.99 20.17
N SER A 117 -2.41 -3.37 20.50
CA SER A 117 -2.29 -2.35 21.55
C SER A 117 -2.83 -0.98 21.08
N GLY A 118 -4.14 -0.87 20.88
CA GLY A 118 -4.83 0.43 20.82
C GLY A 118 -4.59 1.30 19.57
N GLN A 119 -4.22 0.74 18.42
CA GLN A 119 -3.94 1.50 17.23
C GLN A 119 -5.04 1.40 16.16
N SER A 120 -5.15 2.46 15.35
CA SER A 120 -6.21 2.59 14.35
C SER A 120 -5.99 1.63 13.19
N SER A 121 -7.01 0.85 12.83
CA SER A 121 -7.05 0.04 11.62
C SER A 121 -7.93 0.72 10.59
N TYR A 122 -7.48 0.78 9.35
CA TYR A 122 -8.22 1.39 8.24
C TYR A 122 -8.54 0.31 7.21
N PHE A 123 -9.79 0.29 6.79
CA PHE A 123 -10.28 -0.58 5.73
C PHE A 123 -10.64 0.30 4.54
N THR A 124 -10.16 -0.09 3.36
CA THR A 124 -10.59 0.53 2.11
C THR A 124 -11.44 -0.47 1.35
N ALA A 125 -12.65 -0.09 1.01
CA ALA A 125 -13.52 -0.85 0.12
C ALA A 125 -13.31 -0.39 -1.33
#